data_9c0ac211f0d3e47c36c40fe4354fac04
#
_entry.id   9c0ac211f0d3e47c36c40fe4354fac04
#
_cell.length_a   1.000
_cell.length_b   1.000
_cell.length_c   1.000
_cell.angle_alpha   90.00
_cell.angle_beta   90.00
_cell.angle_gamma   90.00
#
_symmetry.space_group_name_H-M   'P 1'
#
loop_
_entity.id
_entity.type
_entity.pdbx_description
1 polymer ?
#
loop_
_entity_poly.entity_id
_entity_poly.type
_entity_poly.pdbx_seq_one_letter_code
_entity_poly.pdbx_strand_id
1 'polypeptide(L)'
;AYDFCVAKGIALTPNYSDIWIQEQGPEVVFPVVNSNPNKTSAWEYTTRPASVSRDKSYSNPTWEFVKSFPMLDGKQYDDPSSKYYVGDEQALLKSFWQNRDPRFNNVCLYNGREYPVAGKSANYRQYNALGISSPDDQYGVNPNAHTNAVNNDIFSGFYIYKAADLTLTQDKVMTYDIDYILMRFAEVMFIYAEAANETGHSETAVEM
;
A
#
# COMPACT_ATOMS: atom_id res chain seq x y z
N ALA A 1 23.39 1.39 17.01
CA ALA A 1 21.94 1.25 16.90
C ALA A 1 21.55 -0.17 16.46
N TYR A 2 22.13 -0.68 15.35
CA TYR A 2 21.79 -2.01 14.79
C TYR A 2 21.95 -3.13 15.84
N ASP A 3 23.15 -3.28 16.42
CA ASP A 3 23.43 -4.31 17.42
C ASP A 3 22.54 -4.22 18.65
N PHE A 4 22.20 -3.00 19.05
CA PHE A 4 21.26 -2.78 20.14
C PHE A 4 19.86 -3.30 19.79
N CYS A 5 19.36 -3.05 18.61
CA CYS A 5 18.07 -3.55 18.16
C CYS A 5 18.06 -5.09 18.15
N VAL A 6 19.10 -5.70 17.57
CA VAL A 6 19.23 -7.16 17.52
C VAL A 6 19.28 -7.75 18.93
N ALA A 7 20.06 -7.17 19.84
CA ALA A 7 20.15 -7.61 21.23
C ALA A 7 18.82 -7.48 22.01
N LYS A 8 17.92 -6.61 21.55
CA LYS A 8 16.56 -6.46 22.09
C LYS A 8 15.52 -7.36 21.42
N GLY A 9 15.94 -8.21 20.48
CA GLY A 9 15.03 -9.09 19.74
C GLY A 9 14.19 -8.39 18.67
N ILE A 10 14.57 -7.17 18.29
CA ILE A 10 13.91 -6.44 17.19
C ILE A 10 14.36 -7.10 15.88
N ALA A 11 13.41 -7.45 15.02
CA ALA A 11 13.65 -8.20 13.79
C ALA A 11 12.66 -7.78 12.70
N LEU A 12 12.97 -8.12 11.44
CA LEU A 12 12.05 -7.89 10.34
C LEU A 12 10.77 -8.72 10.50
N THR A 13 9.65 -8.13 10.18
CA THR A 13 8.35 -8.81 10.14
C THR A 13 8.26 -9.64 8.85
N PRO A 14 7.92 -10.93 8.90
CA PRO A 14 7.90 -11.79 7.71
C PRO A 14 6.94 -11.30 6.61
N ASN A 15 5.78 -10.79 7.01
CA ASN A 15 4.78 -10.25 6.07
C ASN A 15 4.74 -8.72 6.18
N TYR A 16 4.97 -8.04 5.07
CA TYR A 16 4.96 -6.58 5.02
C TYR A 16 3.66 -5.94 5.52
N SER A 17 2.50 -6.53 5.22
CA SER A 17 1.20 -6.02 5.67
C SER A 17 1.05 -6.05 7.18
N ASP A 18 1.62 -7.04 7.86
CA ASP A 18 1.48 -7.22 9.30
C ASP A 18 2.18 -6.11 10.10
N ILE A 19 3.22 -5.50 9.53
CA ILE A 19 3.95 -4.38 10.15
C ILE A 19 2.99 -3.28 10.61
N TRP A 20 1.96 -3.00 9.82
CA TRP A 20 1.12 -1.82 9.97
C TRP A 20 -0.14 -2.03 10.80
N ILE A 21 -0.49 -3.29 11.07
CA ILE A 21 -1.73 -3.67 11.75
C ILE A 21 -1.47 -4.39 13.09
N GLN A 22 -0.20 -4.62 13.43
CA GLN A 22 0.21 -5.18 14.70
C GLN A 22 0.84 -4.09 15.57
N GLU A 23 0.18 -3.76 16.67
CA GLU A 23 0.78 -2.87 17.65
C GLU A 23 2.02 -3.51 18.26
N GLN A 24 3.09 -2.73 18.40
CA GLN A 24 4.35 -3.17 18.99
C GLN A 24 4.90 -4.46 18.36
N GLY A 25 4.66 -4.62 17.04
CA GLY A 25 5.22 -5.74 16.27
C GLY A 25 6.74 -5.80 16.33
N PRO A 26 7.34 -6.93 15.96
CA PRO A 26 8.78 -7.18 16.14
C PRO A 26 9.68 -6.20 15.40
N GLU A 27 9.19 -5.53 14.38
CA GLU A 27 9.94 -4.58 13.56
C GLU A 27 9.83 -3.14 14.04
N VAL A 28 8.95 -2.85 14.99
CA VAL A 28 8.71 -1.47 15.47
C VAL A 28 9.85 -1.02 16.37
N VAL A 29 10.52 0.06 15.98
CA VAL A 29 11.58 0.69 16.79
C VAL A 29 11.06 1.90 17.54
N PHE A 30 10.29 2.76 16.86
CA PHE A 30 9.75 3.97 17.47
C PHE A 30 8.32 4.28 16.97
N PRO A 31 7.29 4.01 17.80
CA PRO A 31 5.91 4.34 17.49
C PRO A 31 5.48 5.65 18.11
N VAL A 32 4.48 6.28 17.51
CA VAL A 32 3.60 7.26 18.17
C VAL A 32 2.34 6.51 18.62
N VAL A 33 2.19 6.38 19.92
CA VAL A 33 1.10 5.62 20.52
C VAL A 33 -0.23 6.35 20.33
N ASN A 34 -1.21 5.62 19.84
CA ASN A 34 -2.61 6.01 19.84
C ASN A 34 -3.38 5.24 20.91
N SER A 35 -4.54 5.71 21.30
CA SER A 35 -5.40 5.04 22.30
C SER A 35 -6.80 5.62 22.24
N ASN A 36 -7.76 4.84 21.78
CA ASN A 36 -9.17 5.23 21.80
C ASN A 36 -9.70 5.27 23.26
N PRO A 37 -10.46 6.29 23.68
CA PRO A 37 -11.00 7.40 22.87
C PRO A 37 -10.11 8.64 22.80
N ASN A 38 -8.96 8.65 23.48
CA ASN A 38 -8.17 9.87 23.69
C ASN A 38 -7.45 10.32 22.42
N LYS A 39 -6.96 9.37 21.62
CA LYS A 39 -6.26 9.64 20.35
C LYS A 39 -6.48 8.48 19.40
N THR A 40 -7.12 8.74 18.27
CA THR A 40 -7.37 7.76 17.21
C THR A 40 -6.48 8.00 16.00
N SER A 41 -6.28 6.97 15.19
CA SER A 41 -5.61 7.06 13.90
C SER A 41 -6.60 7.51 12.83
N ALA A 42 -6.26 8.54 12.08
CA ALA A 42 -7.05 8.96 10.92
C ALA A 42 -6.72 8.16 9.64
N TRP A 43 -5.78 7.22 9.68
CA TRP A 43 -5.28 6.55 8.50
C TRP A 43 -6.39 5.85 7.71
N GLU A 44 -7.07 4.89 8.32
CA GLU A 44 -8.16 4.15 7.68
C GLU A 44 -9.30 5.05 7.18
N TYR A 45 -9.63 6.05 7.95
CA TYR A 45 -10.67 7.01 7.59
C TYR A 45 -10.31 7.83 6.33
N THR A 46 -9.04 8.20 6.17
CA THR A 46 -8.59 9.08 5.08
C THR A 46 -8.14 8.33 3.83
N THR A 47 -7.74 7.06 3.94
CA THR A 47 -7.16 6.28 2.83
C THR A 47 -8.09 5.23 2.26
N ARG A 48 -9.03 4.74 3.06
CA ARG A 48 -9.94 3.66 2.66
C ARG A 48 -10.94 4.16 1.62
N PRO A 49 -11.28 3.35 0.58
CA PRO A 49 -12.33 3.70 -0.37
C PRO A 49 -13.65 4.05 0.31
N ALA A 50 -14.37 5.05 -0.22
CA ALA A 50 -15.65 5.50 0.33
C ALA A 50 -16.70 4.38 0.45
N SER A 51 -16.66 3.39 -0.46
CA SER A 51 -17.54 2.21 -0.44
C SER A 51 -17.39 1.32 0.81
N VAL A 52 -16.30 1.47 1.55
CA VAL A 52 -15.94 0.68 2.75
C VAL A 52 -15.41 1.56 3.89
N SER A 53 -15.54 2.87 3.76
CA SER A 53 -15.29 3.88 4.79
C SER A 53 -16.58 4.59 5.20
N ARG A 54 -16.53 5.46 6.19
CA ARG A 54 -17.69 6.28 6.61
C ARG A 54 -17.80 7.60 5.87
N ASP A 55 -16.76 7.96 5.13
CA ASP A 55 -16.68 9.21 4.40
C ASP A 55 -15.80 9.02 3.15
N LYS A 56 -15.37 10.11 2.56
CA LYS A 56 -14.55 10.15 1.35
C LYS A 56 -13.12 9.77 1.62
N SER A 57 -12.49 9.12 0.66
CA SER A 57 -11.03 8.93 0.66
C SER A 57 -10.34 10.25 0.32
N TYR A 58 -9.68 10.87 1.28
CA TYR A 58 -8.98 12.15 1.10
C TYR A 58 -7.54 11.98 0.64
N SER A 59 -6.96 10.80 0.85
CA SER A 59 -5.55 10.52 0.55
C SER A 59 -5.46 9.45 -0.53
N ASN A 60 -5.01 9.86 -1.71
CA ASN A 60 -4.82 8.98 -2.85
C ASN A 60 -3.37 9.08 -3.34
N PRO A 61 -2.75 8.00 -3.82
CA PRO A 61 -1.42 8.07 -4.42
C PRO A 61 -1.49 8.89 -5.71
N THR A 62 -0.49 9.71 -5.97
CA THR A 62 -0.38 10.42 -7.24
C THR A 62 -0.09 9.46 -8.38
N TRP A 63 -0.43 9.85 -9.61
CA TRP A 63 -0.12 9.07 -10.79
C TRP A 63 1.38 8.88 -10.98
N GLU A 64 2.18 9.92 -10.71
CA GLU A 64 3.64 9.88 -10.76
C GLU A 64 4.20 8.86 -9.77
N PHE A 65 3.70 8.82 -8.56
CA PHE A 65 4.08 7.81 -7.57
C PHE A 65 3.72 6.40 -8.03
N VAL A 66 2.52 6.21 -8.56
CA VAL A 66 2.07 4.90 -9.06
C VAL A 66 2.94 4.42 -10.24
N LYS A 67 3.34 5.32 -11.13
CA LYS A 67 4.25 5.02 -12.25
C LYS A 67 5.66 4.66 -11.79
N SER A 68 6.14 5.24 -10.70
CA SER A 68 7.52 5.06 -10.23
C SER A 68 7.88 3.62 -9.83
N PHE A 69 6.89 2.78 -9.55
CA PHE A 69 7.17 1.36 -9.32
C PHE A 69 7.64 0.69 -10.61
N PRO A 70 8.80 0.03 -10.63
CA PRO A 70 9.27 -0.65 -11.82
C PRO A 70 8.47 -1.93 -12.14
N MET A 71 8.73 -2.49 -13.29
CA MET A 71 8.32 -3.85 -13.64
C MET A 71 9.18 -4.88 -12.88
N LEU A 72 8.80 -6.15 -12.90
CA LEU A 72 9.53 -7.23 -12.24
C LEU A 72 10.98 -7.40 -12.73
N ASP A 73 11.32 -6.88 -13.90
CA ASP A 73 12.68 -6.87 -14.46
C ASP A 73 13.48 -5.59 -14.10
N GLY A 74 12.95 -4.77 -13.21
CA GLY A 74 13.58 -3.54 -12.72
C GLY A 74 13.47 -2.34 -13.66
N LYS A 75 12.84 -2.49 -14.83
CA LYS A 75 12.67 -1.42 -15.82
C LYS A 75 11.37 -0.66 -15.60
N GLN A 76 11.29 0.56 -16.11
CA GLN A 76 10.05 1.32 -16.07
C GLN A 76 8.97 0.66 -16.95
N TYR A 77 7.70 0.90 -16.62
CA TYR A 77 6.55 0.30 -17.30
C TYR A 77 6.47 0.68 -18.78
N ASP A 78 7.02 1.83 -19.16
CA ASP A 78 7.06 2.40 -20.50
C ASP A 78 8.40 2.21 -21.22
N ASP A 79 9.35 1.48 -20.63
CA ASP A 79 10.63 1.15 -21.25
C ASP A 79 10.46 0.04 -22.31
N PRO A 80 10.68 0.33 -23.61
CA PRO A 80 10.56 -0.66 -24.66
C PRO A 80 11.49 -1.86 -24.52
N SER A 81 12.54 -1.77 -23.71
CA SER A 81 13.48 -2.86 -23.45
C SER A 81 13.03 -3.80 -22.33
N SER A 82 11.95 -3.46 -21.61
CA SER A 82 11.35 -4.37 -20.63
C SER A 82 10.69 -5.55 -21.35
N LYS A 83 10.88 -6.76 -20.81
CA LYS A 83 10.16 -7.96 -21.30
C LYS A 83 8.65 -7.91 -21.02
N TYR A 84 8.22 -6.97 -20.20
CA TYR A 84 6.82 -6.73 -19.85
C TYR A 84 6.24 -5.50 -20.56
N TYR A 85 7.02 -4.88 -21.47
CA TYR A 85 6.58 -3.71 -22.22
C TYR A 85 5.35 -4.03 -23.06
N VAL A 86 4.36 -3.17 -22.99
CA VAL A 86 3.14 -3.23 -23.79
C VAL A 86 3.10 -1.97 -24.64
N GLY A 87 3.39 -2.12 -25.95
CA GLY A 87 3.52 -1.00 -26.88
C GLY A 87 2.20 -0.32 -27.28
N ASP A 88 1.08 -0.85 -26.85
CA ASP A 88 -0.26 -0.32 -27.10
C ASP A 88 -0.82 0.32 -25.83
N GLU A 89 -1.21 1.59 -25.92
CA GLU A 89 -1.71 2.34 -24.77
C GLU A 89 -2.99 1.74 -24.18
N GLN A 90 -3.89 1.25 -25.03
CA GLN A 90 -5.14 0.63 -24.55
C GLN A 90 -4.86 -0.70 -23.85
N ALA A 91 -3.94 -1.48 -24.39
CA ALA A 91 -3.49 -2.73 -23.78
C ALA A 91 -2.72 -2.44 -22.47
N LEU A 92 -1.89 -1.38 -22.44
CA LEU A 92 -1.20 -0.94 -21.23
C LEU A 92 -2.16 -0.57 -20.12
N LEU A 93 -3.20 0.21 -20.41
CA LEU A 93 -4.24 0.56 -19.43
C LEU A 93 -4.93 -0.67 -18.84
N LYS A 94 -5.02 -1.77 -19.59
CA LYS A 94 -5.60 -3.06 -19.15
C LYS A 94 -4.67 -3.90 -18.29
N SER A 95 -3.38 -3.71 -18.40
CA SER A 95 -2.35 -4.53 -17.75
C SER A 95 -1.43 -3.74 -16.83
N PHE A 96 -1.70 -2.45 -16.63
CA PHE A 96 -0.80 -1.52 -15.93
C PHE A 96 -0.34 -2.02 -14.55
N TRP A 97 -1.18 -2.75 -13.85
CA TRP A 97 -0.91 -3.34 -12.54
C TRP A 97 -0.27 -4.73 -12.59
N GLN A 98 -0.13 -5.33 -13.78
CA GLN A 98 0.47 -6.66 -13.94
C GLN A 98 1.99 -6.57 -13.99
N ASN A 99 2.66 -7.62 -13.52
CA ASN A 99 4.12 -7.75 -13.58
C ASN A 99 4.88 -6.56 -12.97
N ARG A 100 4.29 -5.90 -11.98
CA ARG A 100 4.93 -4.80 -11.24
C ARG A 100 5.77 -5.32 -10.08
N ASP A 101 6.73 -4.54 -9.67
CA ASP A 101 7.45 -4.75 -8.42
C ASP A 101 6.47 -5.12 -7.28
N PRO A 102 6.78 -6.11 -6.44
CA PRO A 102 5.89 -6.55 -5.36
C PRO A 102 5.44 -5.41 -4.42
N ARG A 103 6.26 -4.36 -4.26
CA ARG A 103 5.90 -3.18 -3.45
C ARG A 103 4.67 -2.45 -3.99
N PHE A 104 4.46 -2.46 -5.32
CA PHE A 104 3.26 -1.90 -5.91
C PHE A 104 1.99 -2.54 -5.33
N ASN A 105 1.96 -3.87 -5.27
CA ASN A 105 0.83 -4.59 -4.69
C ASN A 105 0.68 -4.36 -3.18
N ASN A 106 1.75 -4.07 -2.47
CA ASN A 106 1.69 -3.78 -1.04
C ASN A 106 1.23 -2.35 -0.73
N VAL A 107 1.26 -1.45 -1.72
CA VAL A 107 1.01 -0.02 -1.51
C VAL A 107 -0.24 0.47 -2.22
N CYS A 108 -0.53 -0.02 -3.45
CA CYS A 108 -1.58 0.51 -4.31
C CYS A 108 -2.79 -0.42 -4.37
N LEU A 109 -3.98 0.12 -4.14
CA LEU A 109 -5.25 -0.52 -4.41
C LEU A 109 -5.75 -0.05 -5.78
N TYR A 110 -5.59 -0.94 -6.78
CA TYR A 110 -5.96 -0.66 -8.17
C TYR A 110 -7.34 -1.21 -8.52
N ASN A 111 -7.85 -0.81 -9.66
CA ASN A 111 -9.16 -1.21 -10.15
C ASN A 111 -9.30 -2.73 -10.28
N GLY A 112 -10.35 -3.30 -9.71
CA GLY A 112 -10.64 -4.74 -9.74
C GLY A 112 -9.79 -5.60 -8.79
N ARG A 113 -8.92 -5.00 -7.98
CA ARG A 113 -8.14 -5.73 -6.99
C ARG A 113 -9.03 -6.34 -5.90
N GLU A 114 -8.69 -7.55 -5.46
CA GLU A 114 -9.30 -8.17 -4.28
C GLU A 114 -9.04 -7.32 -3.03
N TYR A 115 -10.13 -7.05 -2.31
CA TYR A 115 -10.12 -6.23 -1.11
C TYR A 115 -11.12 -6.78 -0.08
N PRO A 116 -10.85 -7.96 0.48
CA PRO A 116 -11.79 -8.70 1.35
C PRO A 116 -11.88 -8.08 2.75
N VAL A 117 -12.27 -6.82 2.81
CA VAL A 117 -12.43 -6.06 4.06
C VAL A 117 -13.64 -6.56 4.85
N ALA A 118 -13.54 -6.52 6.17
CA ALA A 118 -14.58 -6.96 7.08
C ALA A 118 -15.93 -6.28 6.77
N GLY A 119 -17.01 -7.05 6.80
CA GLY A 119 -18.35 -6.61 6.40
C GLY A 119 -18.66 -6.73 4.91
N LYS A 120 -17.69 -7.16 4.10
CA LYS A 120 -17.87 -7.52 2.69
C LYS A 120 -17.66 -9.02 2.47
N SER A 121 -17.99 -9.51 1.27
CA SER A 121 -17.72 -10.91 0.91
C SER A 121 -16.21 -11.18 0.82
N ALA A 122 -15.79 -12.43 1.02
CA ALA A 122 -14.39 -12.84 0.94
C ALA A 122 -13.74 -12.57 -0.45
N ASN A 123 -14.55 -12.52 -1.49
CA ASN A 123 -14.13 -12.22 -2.86
C ASN A 123 -14.50 -10.79 -3.29
N TYR A 124 -14.72 -9.87 -2.34
CA TYR A 124 -15.01 -8.49 -2.65
C TYR A 124 -13.84 -7.86 -3.40
N ARG A 125 -14.17 -7.14 -4.48
CA ARG A 125 -13.20 -6.39 -5.28
C ARG A 125 -13.51 -4.91 -5.23
N GLN A 126 -12.47 -4.10 -5.13
CA GLN A 126 -12.60 -2.66 -5.22
C GLN A 126 -12.49 -2.21 -6.68
N TYR A 127 -13.48 -1.47 -7.13
CA TYR A 127 -13.49 -0.88 -8.47
C TYR A 127 -13.30 0.62 -8.38
N ASN A 128 -12.29 1.13 -9.06
CA ASN A 128 -11.83 2.52 -8.98
C ASN A 128 -12.04 3.26 -10.30
N ALA A 129 -12.79 2.70 -11.25
CA ALA A 129 -12.83 3.22 -12.61
C ALA A 129 -13.43 4.61 -12.70
N LEU A 130 -12.71 5.51 -13.32
CA LEU A 130 -13.19 6.82 -13.72
C LEU A 130 -13.82 6.70 -15.11
N GLY A 131 -15.16 6.86 -15.19
CA GLY A 131 -15.84 7.08 -16.47
C GLY A 131 -15.98 5.88 -17.40
N ILE A 132 -15.73 4.65 -16.99
CA ILE A 132 -15.93 3.45 -17.80
C ILE A 132 -17.25 2.79 -17.39
N SER A 133 -18.16 2.64 -18.34
CA SER A 133 -19.56 2.29 -18.10
C SER A 133 -19.98 0.89 -18.55
N SER A 134 -19.03 0.03 -18.96
CA SER A 134 -19.36 -1.31 -19.47
C SER A 134 -19.14 -2.39 -18.42
N PRO A 135 -20.15 -3.20 -18.09
CA PRO A 135 -19.98 -4.36 -17.23
C PRO A 135 -19.13 -5.48 -17.88
N ASP A 136 -18.98 -5.46 -19.21
CA ASP A 136 -18.15 -6.39 -19.97
C ASP A 136 -16.70 -5.88 -20.14
N ASP A 137 -16.42 -4.71 -19.60
CA ASP A 137 -15.06 -4.20 -19.54
C ASP A 137 -14.23 -5.16 -18.69
N GLN A 138 -13.20 -5.74 -19.27
CA GLN A 138 -12.28 -6.64 -18.56
C GLN A 138 -11.53 -5.99 -17.39
N TYR A 139 -11.72 -4.69 -17.16
CA TYR A 139 -11.35 -3.99 -15.94
C TYR A 139 -12.28 -4.30 -14.76
N GLY A 140 -13.33 -5.09 -15.00
CA GLY A 140 -14.27 -5.48 -13.97
C GLY A 140 -14.95 -4.30 -13.31
N VAL A 141 -15.32 -3.30 -14.08
CA VAL A 141 -16.08 -2.16 -13.57
C VAL A 141 -17.43 -2.66 -13.06
N ASN A 142 -17.59 -2.65 -11.75
CA ASN A 142 -18.91 -2.86 -11.18
C ASN A 142 -19.74 -1.58 -11.43
N PRO A 143 -20.82 -1.64 -12.23
CA PRO A 143 -21.66 -0.46 -12.47
C PRO A 143 -22.26 0.11 -11.18
N ASN A 144 -22.35 -0.69 -10.11
CA ASN A 144 -22.76 -0.23 -8.79
C ASN A 144 -21.62 0.44 -7.99
N ALA A 145 -20.36 0.22 -8.35
CA ALA A 145 -19.23 0.93 -7.76
C ALA A 145 -19.11 2.35 -8.30
N HIS A 146 -19.60 2.61 -9.50
CA HIS A 146 -19.69 3.95 -10.06
C HIS A 146 -20.49 4.93 -9.19
N THR A 147 -21.52 4.48 -8.52
CA THR A 147 -22.32 5.35 -7.65
C THR A 147 -21.56 5.85 -6.44
N ASN A 148 -20.47 5.16 -6.03
CA ASN A 148 -19.65 5.55 -4.89
C ASN A 148 -18.36 6.28 -5.30
N ALA A 149 -17.83 6.00 -6.50
CA ALA A 149 -16.67 6.72 -7.04
C ALA A 149 -17.04 8.07 -7.69
N VAL A 150 -18.32 8.28 -8.01
CA VAL A 150 -18.85 9.48 -8.67
C VAL A 150 -18.72 10.77 -7.83
N ASN A 151 -18.37 10.65 -6.57
CA ASN A 151 -18.25 11.80 -5.66
C ASN A 151 -16.88 12.50 -5.71
N ASN A 152 -16.11 12.38 -6.79
CA ASN A 152 -14.79 13.02 -6.97
C ASN A 152 -13.72 12.60 -5.95
N ASP A 153 -13.81 11.41 -5.39
CA ASP A 153 -12.92 10.97 -4.31
C ASP A 153 -11.63 10.31 -4.81
N ILE A 154 -11.51 10.05 -6.13
CA ILE A 154 -10.35 9.38 -6.72
C ILE A 154 -9.79 10.22 -7.84
N PHE A 155 -8.68 10.89 -7.58
CA PHE A 155 -8.04 11.74 -8.59
C PHE A 155 -7.09 10.98 -9.52
N SER A 156 -6.49 9.87 -9.03
CA SER A 156 -5.49 9.08 -9.78
C SER A 156 -6.00 7.73 -10.27
N GLY A 157 -7.20 7.30 -9.89
CA GLY A 157 -7.70 5.94 -10.15
C GLY A 157 -7.15 4.87 -9.19
N PHE A 158 -6.41 5.26 -8.17
CA PHE A 158 -5.83 4.37 -7.18
C PHE A 158 -6.13 4.83 -5.76
N TYR A 159 -6.36 3.87 -4.86
CA TYR A 159 -6.36 4.12 -3.42
C TYR A 159 -5.07 3.61 -2.80
N ILE A 160 -4.85 3.97 -1.54
CA ILE A 160 -3.76 3.42 -0.74
C ILE A 160 -4.18 2.06 -0.18
N TYR A 161 -3.33 1.04 -0.39
CA TYR A 161 -3.49 -0.27 0.22
C TYR A 161 -2.55 -0.47 1.42
N LYS A 162 -1.44 0.28 1.45
CA LYS A 162 -0.48 0.24 2.55
C LYS A 162 -1.16 0.52 3.88
N ALA A 163 -0.89 -0.31 4.87
CA ALA A 163 -1.44 -0.21 6.22
C ALA A 163 -2.98 -0.32 6.30
N ALA A 164 -3.62 -0.96 5.31
CA ALA A 164 -5.04 -1.26 5.38
C ALA A 164 -5.30 -2.46 6.29
N ASP A 165 -6.04 -2.26 7.35
CA ASP A 165 -6.51 -3.36 8.21
C ASP A 165 -7.81 -3.95 7.67
N LEU A 166 -7.69 -5.06 6.96
CA LEU A 166 -8.83 -5.73 6.33
C LEU A 166 -9.82 -6.33 7.35
N THR A 167 -9.44 -6.44 8.61
CA THR A 167 -10.32 -6.95 9.67
C THR A 167 -11.22 -5.85 10.26
N LEU A 168 -10.93 -4.60 9.94
CA LEU A 168 -11.66 -3.45 10.47
C LEU A 168 -12.96 -3.22 9.71
N THR A 169 -14.08 -3.22 10.42
CA THR A 169 -15.39 -2.91 9.86
C THR A 169 -15.59 -1.42 9.64
N GLN A 170 -16.49 -1.05 8.74
CA GLN A 170 -16.76 0.34 8.35
C GLN A 170 -17.12 1.25 9.54
N ASP A 171 -17.81 0.74 10.54
CA ASP A 171 -18.20 1.50 11.73
C ASP A 171 -17.03 1.80 12.67
N LYS A 172 -15.92 1.06 12.54
CA LYS A 172 -14.74 1.17 13.40
C LYS A 172 -13.66 2.10 12.86
N VAL A 173 -13.72 2.50 11.61
CA VAL A 173 -12.66 3.33 10.98
C VAL A 173 -12.40 4.66 11.70
N MET A 174 -13.43 5.22 12.38
CA MET A 174 -13.30 6.48 13.12
C MET A 174 -12.72 6.32 14.51
N THR A 175 -12.72 5.10 15.04
CA THR A 175 -12.24 4.78 16.40
C THR A 175 -10.99 3.92 16.37
N TYR A 176 -10.42 3.73 15.18
CA TYR A 176 -9.20 2.95 15.00
C TYR A 176 -8.02 3.65 15.70
N ASP A 177 -7.27 2.93 16.49
CA ASP A 177 -6.24 3.47 17.33
C ASP A 177 -4.87 2.81 17.16
N ILE A 178 -4.66 2.15 16.03
CA ILE A 178 -3.34 1.59 15.67
C ILE A 178 -2.24 2.65 15.80
N ASP A 179 -1.13 2.26 16.36
CA ASP A 179 0.04 3.10 16.52
C ASP A 179 0.63 3.56 15.18
N TYR A 180 1.11 4.78 15.13
CA TYR A 180 1.83 5.28 13.96
C TYR A 180 3.32 5.00 14.09
N ILE A 181 3.87 4.20 13.19
CA ILE A 181 5.28 3.80 13.21
C ILE A 181 6.14 4.90 12.59
N LEU A 182 6.96 5.57 13.41
CA LEU A 182 7.92 6.57 12.96
C LEU A 182 9.23 5.95 12.46
N MET A 183 9.69 4.87 13.10
CA MET A 183 10.92 4.18 12.73
C MET A 183 10.73 2.68 12.82
N ARG A 184 11.17 1.98 11.78
CA ARG A 184 11.19 0.52 11.68
C ARG A 184 12.63 -0.01 11.67
N PHE A 185 12.79 -1.27 12.05
CA PHE A 185 14.11 -1.91 12.03
C PHE A 185 14.75 -1.94 10.64
N ALA A 186 13.95 -2.08 9.57
CA ALA A 186 14.45 -1.97 8.20
C ALA A 186 15.17 -0.64 7.94
N GLU A 187 14.69 0.48 8.50
CA GLU A 187 15.38 1.78 8.39
C GLU A 187 16.72 1.76 9.11
N VAL A 188 16.77 1.18 10.30
CA VAL A 188 18.03 1.03 11.05
C VAL A 188 19.04 0.20 10.25
N MET A 189 18.59 -0.88 9.58
CA MET A 189 19.43 -1.70 8.70
C MET A 189 19.96 -0.90 7.52
N PHE A 190 19.13 -0.13 6.84
CA PHE A 190 19.57 0.72 5.72
C PHE A 190 20.57 1.79 6.15
N ILE A 191 20.34 2.45 7.28
CA ILE A 191 21.30 3.43 7.85
C ILE A 191 22.62 2.73 8.18
N TYR A 192 22.58 1.53 8.72
CA TYR A 192 23.79 0.75 9.02
C TYR A 192 24.55 0.36 7.75
N ALA A 193 23.81 -0.13 6.73
CA ALA A 193 24.41 -0.49 5.44
C ALA A 193 25.07 0.72 4.75
N GLU A 194 24.40 1.86 4.74
CA GLU A 194 24.94 3.10 4.19
C GLU A 194 26.22 3.52 4.95
N ALA A 195 26.18 3.55 6.27
CA ALA A 195 27.33 3.90 7.09
C ALA A 195 28.51 2.92 6.89
N ALA A 196 28.24 1.63 6.77
CA ALA A 196 29.25 0.63 6.49
C ALA A 196 29.91 0.85 5.12
N ASN A 197 29.12 1.13 4.09
CA ASN A 197 29.63 1.43 2.75
C ASN A 197 30.51 2.68 2.75
N GLU A 198 30.07 3.77 3.37
CA GLU A 198 30.82 5.03 3.46
C GLU A 198 32.13 4.91 4.25
N THR A 199 32.23 3.94 5.14
CA THR A 199 33.44 3.65 5.92
C THR A 199 34.33 2.56 5.33
N GLY A 200 34.05 2.12 4.09
CA GLY A 200 34.86 1.13 3.37
C GLY A 200 34.57 -0.32 3.72
N HIS A 201 33.47 -0.62 4.42
CA HIS A 201 33.02 -1.96 4.78
C HIS A 201 31.89 -2.43 3.84
N SER A 202 32.13 -2.38 2.52
CA SER A 202 31.11 -2.66 1.50
C SER A 202 30.55 -4.08 1.58
N GLU A 203 31.33 -5.07 2.02
CA GLU A 203 30.84 -6.45 2.23
C GLU A 203 29.73 -6.47 3.29
N THR A 204 29.94 -5.82 4.43
CA THR A 204 28.92 -5.69 5.49
C THR A 204 27.67 -4.96 4.99
N ALA A 205 27.84 -3.94 4.15
CA ALA A 205 26.72 -3.20 3.58
C ALA A 205 25.82 -4.05 2.67
N VAL A 206 26.42 -5.00 1.93
CA VAL A 206 25.69 -5.90 1.03
C VAL A 206 24.97 -7.02 1.78
N GLU A 207 25.47 -7.42 2.94
CA GLU A 207 24.87 -8.47 3.78
C GLU A 207 23.62 -8.00 4.54
N MET A 208 23.42 -6.67 4.68
CA MET A 208 22.29 -6.05 5.35
C MET A 208 21.06 -5.97 4.43
#